data_f121182183dbb10dd4e4d34211167557
#
_entry.id   f121182183dbb10dd4e4d34211167557
#
_cell.length_a   1.000
_cell.length_b   1.000
_cell.length_c   1.000
_cell.angle_alpha   90.00
_cell.angle_beta   90.00
_cell.angle_gamma   90.00
#
_symmetry.space_group_name_H-M   'P 1'
#
loop_
_entity.id
_entity.type
_entity.pdbx_description
1 polymer ?
#
loop_
_entity_poly.entity_id
_entity_poly.type
_entity_poly.pdbx_seq_one_letter_code
_entity_poly.pdbx_strand_id
1 'polypeptide(L)'
;SKLVLSALKKITKKVLNINEKLKECQSMDTYRIYGELITSNLYRIDNSRNVDSISLENYYDNNNLIVIPLDKSISPSYNAKKYFKKYSKLKNTLEIVGKQKIDAEKELDYLESIIYELDNATSISDLEEIDSEISENVLFKNTVQSSNVKKNKINKRKVHDEYEPITYNIDGFT
;
A
#
# COMPACT_ATOMS: atom_id res chain seq x y z
N SER A 1 22.03 14.16 -19.24
CA SER A 1 20.80 14.89 -19.53
C SER A 1 19.97 15.11 -18.26
N LYS A 2 19.45 16.34 -18.07
CA LYS A 2 18.64 16.71 -16.88
C LYS A 2 17.37 15.85 -16.73
N LEU A 3 16.80 15.36 -17.84
CA LEU A 3 15.61 14.52 -17.85
C LEU A 3 15.88 13.14 -17.23
N VAL A 4 16.97 12.50 -17.63
CA VAL A 4 17.37 11.17 -17.12
C VAL A 4 17.65 11.23 -15.62
N LEU A 5 18.40 12.23 -15.16
CA LEU A 5 18.69 12.43 -13.74
C LEU A 5 17.40 12.72 -12.91
N SER A 6 16.45 13.46 -13.49
CA SER A 6 15.16 13.68 -12.84
C SER A 6 14.33 12.40 -12.76
N ALA A 7 14.33 11.58 -13.81
CA ALA A 7 13.67 10.28 -13.83
C ALA A 7 14.31 9.32 -12.82
N LEU A 8 15.63 9.22 -12.78
CA LEU A 8 16.36 8.42 -11.81
C LEU A 8 15.99 8.80 -10.37
N LYS A 9 15.99 10.09 -10.05
CA LYS A 9 15.61 10.55 -8.70
C LYS A 9 14.18 10.15 -8.32
N LYS A 10 13.25 10.14 -9.27
CA LYS A 10 11.86 9.73 -9.03
C LYS A 10 11.76 8.23 -8.80
N ILE A 11 12.42 7.42 -9.64
CA ILE A 11 12.36 5.97 -9.51
C ILE A 11 13.03 5.50 -8.22
N THR A 12 14.18 6.08 -7.86
CA THR A 12 14.86 5.80 -6.59
C THR A 12 13.94 6.07 -5.40
N LYS A 13 13.24 7.21 -5.40
CA LYS A 13 12.25 7.52 -4.35
C LYS A 13 11.08 6.53 -4.35
N LYS A 14 10.62 6.09 -5.53
CA LYS A 14 9.57 5.07 -5.66
C LYS A 14 10.01 3.74 -5.06
N VAL A 15 11.24 3.29 -5.35
CA VAL A 15 11.84 2.07 -4.80
C VAL A 15 11.96 2.15 -3.28
N LEU A 16 12.41 3.27 -2.73
CA LEU A 16 12.48 3.47 -1.28
C LEU A 16 11.09 3.32 -0.62
N ASN A 17 10.08 4.01 -1.14
CA ASN A 17 8.70 3.91 -0.62
C ASN A 17 8.13 2.48 -0.73
N ILE A 18 8.47 1.74 -1.79
CA ILE A 18 8.09 0.35 -1.99
C ILE A 18 8.72 -0.52 -0.89
N ASN A 19 10.02 -0.35 -0.64
CA ASN A 19 10.73 -1.11 0.38
C ASN A 19 10.21 -0.83 1.80
N GLU A 20 9.85 0.41 2.12
CA GLU A 20 9.19 0.75 3.39
C GLU A 20 7.86 0.00 3.56
N LYS A 21 7.02 0.00 2.53
CA LYS A 21 5.74 -0.74 2.55
C LYS A 21 5.94 -2.25 2.68
N LEU A 22 6.93 -2.82 2.00
CA LEU A 22 7.28 -4.24 2.14
C LEU A 22 7.73 -4.57 3.57
N LYS A 23 8.48 -3.68 4.21
CA LYS A 23 8.88 -3.83 5.60
C LYS A 23 7.66 -3.81 6.55
N GLU A 24 6.69 -2.93 6.31
CA GLU A 24 5.43 -2.92 7.07
C GLU A 24 4.66 -4.25 6.92
N CYS A 25 4.70 -4.86 5.72
CA CYS A 25 4.02 -6.14 5.47
C CYS A 25 4.63 -7.32 6.25
N GLN A 26 5.87 -7.22 6.74
CA GLN A 26 6.50 -8.28 7.54
C GLN A 26 5.74 -8.60 8.83
N SER A 27 5.02 -7.62 9.37
CA SER A 27 4.19 -7.78 10.58
C SER A 27 2.83 -8.45 10.34
N MET A 28 2.48 -8.82 9.10
CA MET A 28 1.13 -9.31 8.79
C MET A 28 0.78 -10.61 9.53
N ASP A 29 1.73 -11.55 9.65
CA ASP A 29 1.47 -12.83 10.33
C ASP A 29 1.19 -12.63 11.82
N THR A 30 1.80 -11.65 12.45
CA THR A 30 1.49 -11.28 13.83
C THR A 30 0.01 -10.91 14.00
N TYR A 31 -0.56 -10.16 13.06
CA TYR A 31 -1.99 -9.81 13.12
C TYR A 31 -2.90 -11.01 12.86
N ARG A 32 -2.49 -11.95 12.00
CA ARG A 32 -3.21 -13.21 11.81
C ARG A 32 -3.24 -14.01 13.10
N ILE A 33 -2.07 -14.22 13.72
CA ILE A 33 -1.91 -14.95 14.98
C ILE A 33 -2.77 -14.31 16.08
N TYR A 34 -2.72 -12.98 16.24
CA TYR A 34 -3.53 -12.28 17.22
C TYR A 34 -5.04 -12.53 17.02
N GLY A 35 -5.50 -12.43 15.76
CA GLY A 35 -6.91 -12.70 15.43
C GLY A 35 -7.33 -14.13 15.75
N GLU A 36 -6.50 -15.10 15.42
CA GLU A 36 -6.77 -16.52 15.67
C GLU A 36 -6.74 -16.86 17.17
N LEU A 37 -5.74 -16.38 17.91
CA LEU A 37 -5.63 -16.61 19.36
C LEU A 37 -6.80 -15.99 20.14
N ILE A 38 -7.22 -14.78 19.79
CA ILE A 38 -8.41 -14.19 20.41
C ILE A 38 -9.65 -15.02 20.08
N THR A 39 -9.81 -15.40 18.79
CA THR A 39 -11.01 -16.16 18.37
C THR A 39 -11.13 -17.50 19.05
N SER A 40 -10.03 -18.26 19.16
CA SER A 40 -10.01 -19.56 19.81
C SER A 40 -10.22 -19.49 21.34
N ASN A 41 -9.98 -18.34 21.94
CA ASN A 41 -10.12 -18.13 23.39
C ASN A 41 -11.31 -17.25 23.78
N LEU A 42 -12.25 -16.92 22.85
CA LEU A 42 -13.41 -16.06 23.14
C LEU A 42 -14.24 -16.55 24.32
N TYR A 43 -14.36 -17.86 24.52
CA TYR A 43 -15.12 -18.47 25.63
C TYR A 43 -14.47 -18.23 27.00
N ARG A 44 -13.15 -17.92 27.04
CA ARG A 44 -12.39 -17.64 28.29
C ARG A 44 -12.26 -16.15 28.56
N ILE A 45 -12.48 -15.31 27.54
CA ILE A 45 -12.29 -13.86 27.63
C ILE A 45 -13.57 -13.25 28.18
N ASP A 46 -13.50 -12.70 29.39
CA ASP A 46 -14.60 -12.00 29.99
C ASP A 46 -14.87 -10.67 29.29
N ASN A 47 -16.01 -10.58 28.60
CA ASN A 47 -16.43 -9.40 27.85
C ASN A 47 -16.75 -8.19 28.78
N SER A 48 -16.94 -8.41 30.08
CA SER A 48 -17.22 -7.35 31.05
C SER A 48 -15.96 -6.59 31.49
N ARG A 49 -14.78 -7.14 31.23
CA ARG A 49 -13.52 -6.53 31.62
C ARG A 49 -13.00 -5.59 30.53
N ASN A 50 -12.96 -4.32 30.86
CA ASN A 50 -12.33 -3.27 30.04
C ASN A 50 -10.80 -3.37 30.17
N VAL A 51 -10.16 -4.31 29.44
CA VAL A 51 -8.72 -4.54 29.47
C VAL A 51 -8.04 -4.03 28.21
N ASP A 52 -6.85 -3.44 28.36
CA ASP A 52 -6.05 -2.92 27.24
C ASP A 52 -5.23 -4.02 26.56
N SER A 53 -5.10 -5.19 27.16
CA SER A 53 -4.35 -6.32 26.63
C SER A 53 -4.78 -7.63 27.26
N ILE A 54 -4.46 -8.73 26.61
CA ILE A 54 -4.67 -10.10 27.11
C ILE A 54 -3.44 -10.95 26.85
N SER A 55 -3.09 -11.80 27.82
CA SER A 55 -2.04 -12.81 27.66
C SER A 55 -2.67 -14.15 27.29
N LEU A 56 -2.27 -14.70 26.15
CA LEU A 56 -2.74 -15.99 25.63
C LEU A 56 -1.55 -16.88 25.28
N GLU A 57 -1.77 -18.20 25.33
CA GLU A 57 -0.79 -19.18 24.89
C GLU A 57 -0.74 -19.18 23.35
N ASN A 58 0.46 -19.01 22.79
CA ASN A 58 0.68 -19.02 21.37
C ASN A 58 1.05 -20.44 20.91
N TYR A 59 0.07 -21.16 20.40
CA TYR A 59 0.30 -22.52 19.89
C TYR A 59 1.16 -22.59 18.62
N TYR A 60 1.47 -21.44 17.99
CA TYR A 60 2.44 -21.36 16.90
C TYR A 60 3.89 -21.21 17.38
N ASP A 61 4.09 -20.93 18.68
CA ASP A 61 5.40 -20.76 19.30
C ASP A 61 5.47 -21.53 20.62
N ASN A 62 5.40 -22.85 20.56
CA ASN A 62 5.55 -23.76 21.71
C ASN A 62 4.69 -23.41 22.94
N ASN A 63 3.54 -22.82 22.73
CA ASN A 63 2.64 -22.31 23.78
C ASN A 63 3.24 -21.22 24.67
N ASN A 64 4.26 -20.52 24.18
CA ASN A 64 4.77 -19.34 24.89
C ASN A 64 3.67 -18.29 25.06
N LEU A 65 3.67 -17.62 26.19
CA LEU A 65 2.70 -16.55 26.44
C LEU A 65 3.00 -15.35 25.54
N ILE A 66 1.96 -14.88 24.85
CA ILE A 66 2.01 -13.66 24.04
C ILE A 66 0.99 -12.65 24.58
N VAL A 67 1.42 -11.40 24.70
CA VAL A 67 0.55 -10.29 25.11
C VAL A 67 -0.04 -9.66 23.86
N ILE A 68 -1.38 -9.69 23.75
CA ILE A 68 -2.11 -9.14 22.60
C ILE A 68 -2.80 -7.85 23.05
N PRO A 69 -2.48 -6.70 22.43
CA PRO A 69 -3.15 -5.43 22.70
C PRO A 69 -4.62 -5.49 22.29
N LEU A 70 -5.50 -4.95 23.11
CA LEU A 70 -6.93 -4.86 22.85
C LEU A 70 -7.39 -3.41 22.88
N ASP A 71 -8.36 -3.11 22.05
CA ASP A 71 -9.13 -1.88 22.14
C ASP A 71 -10.29 -2.15 23.11
N LYS A 72 -10.21 -1.56 24.31
CA LYS A 72 -11.18 -1.75 25.37
C LYS A 72 -12.58 -1.21 25.06
N SER A 73 -12.69 -0.33 24.05
CA SER A 73 -13.96 0.25 23.63
C SER A 73 -14.82 -0.71 22.80
N ILE A 74 -14.26 -1.84 22.40
CA ILE A 74 -14.92 -2.84 21.55
C ILE A 74 -14.75 -4.25 22.12
N SER A 75 -15.68 -5.15 21.77
CA SER A 75 -15.65 -6.52 22.25
C SER A 75 -14.41 -7.30 21.77
N PRO A 76 -13.99 -8.37 22.49
CA PRO A 76 -12.89 -9.23 22.05
C PRO A 76 -13.09 -9.79 20.63
N SER A 77 -14.30 -10.21 20.29
CA SER A 77 -14.65 -10.69 18.95
C SER A 77 -14.43 -9.60 17.88
N TYR A 78 -14.73 -8.34 18.22
CA TYR A 78 -14.52 -7.22 17.30
C TYR A 78 -13.03 -6.87 17.17
N ASN A 79 -12.25 -7.01 18.26
CA ASN A 79 -10.80 -6.91 18.22
C ASN A 79 -10.17 -7.96 17.28
N ALA A 80 -10.62 -9.22 17.34
CA ALA A 80 -10.18 -10.27 16.43
C ALA A 80 -10.48 -9.89 14.97
N LYS A 81 -11.70 -9.43 14.66
CA LYS A 81 -12.06 -8.94 13.31
C LYS A 81 -11.17 -7.79 12.85
N LYS A 82 -10.82 -6.86 13.75
CA LYS A 82 -9.92 -5.73 13.47
C LYS A 82 -8.52 -6.21 13.09
N TYR A 83 -8.00 -7.24 13.77
CA TYR A 83 -6.73 -7.88 13.45
C TYR A 83 -6.77 -8.60 12.10
N PHE A 84 -7.80 -9.40 11.82
CA PHE A 84 -7.97 -10.04 10.50
C PHE A 84 -8.09 -9.01 9.36
N LYS A 85 -8.76 -7.89 9.59
CA LYS A 85 -8.83 -6.79 8.61
C LYS A 85 -7.44 -6.19 8.33
N LYS A 86 -6.61 -6.01 9.37
CA LYS A 86 -5.22 -5.55 9.21
C LYS A 86 -4.39 -6.58 8.42
N TYR A 87 -4.48 -7.86 8.76
CA TYR A 87 -3.84 -8.94 8.04
C TYR A 87 -4.20 -8.93 6.55
N SER A 88 -5.49 -8.93 6.23
CA SER A 88 -5.98 -8.93 4.85
C SER A 88 -5.50 -7.71 4.06
N LYS A 89 -5.50 -6.53 4.70
CA LYS A 89 -4.98 -5.30 4.09
C LYS A 89 -3.50 -5.43 3.76
N LEU A 90 -2.68 -5.91 4.69
CA LEU A 90 -1.24 -6.07 4.48
C LEU A 90 -0.93 -7.15 3.45
N LYS A 91 -1.68 -8.27 3.45
CA LYS A 91 -1.57 -9.34 2.45
C LYS A 91 -1.82 -8.80 1.03
N ASN A 92 -2.90 -8.06 0.84
CA ASN A 92 -3.20 -7.44 -0.46
C ASN A 92 -2.14 -6.39 -0.84
N THR A 93 -1.65 -5.63 0.15
CA THR A 93 -0.57 -4.66 -0.08
C THR A 93 0.70 -5.35 -0.53
N LEU A 94 1.08 -6.46 0.12
CA LEU A 94 2.27 -7.25 -0.22
C LEU A 94 2.23 -7.74 -1.69
N GLU A 95 1.07 -8.24 -2.13
CA GLU A 95 0.91 -8.71 -3.51
C GLU A 95 1.07 -7.57 -4.54
N ILE A 96 0.38 -6.44 -4.29
CA ILE A 96 0.43 -5.29 -5.20
C ILE A 96 1.82 -4.67 -5.23
N VAL A 97 2.42 -4.46 -4.06
CA VAL A 97 3.72 -3.80 -3.92
C VAL A 97 4.84 -4.70 -4.41
N GLY A 98 4.71 -6.03 -4.26
CA GLY A 98 5.64 -7.00 -4.85
C GLY A 98 5.74 -6.88 -6.37
N LYS A 99 4.61 -6.77 -7.07
CA LYS A 99 4.59 -6.53 -8.52
C LYS A 99 5.21 -5.17 -8.87
N GLN A 100 4.83 -4.11 -8.11
CA GLN A 100 5.38 -2.77 -8.33
C GLN A 100 6.91 -2.70 -8.11
N LYS A 101 7.45 -3.55 -7.23
CA LYS A 101 8.89 -3.64 -6.98
C LYS A 101 9.62 -4.12 -8.23
N ILE A 102 9.16 -5.22 -8.81
CA ILE A 102 9.78 -5.80 -10.02
C ILE A 102 9.80 -4.78 -11.16
N ASP A 103 8.68 -4.08 -11.37
CA ASP A 103 8.59 -3.07 -12.43
C ASP A 103 9.50 -1.86 -12.15
N ALA A 104 9.58 -1.44 -10.88
CA ALA A 104 10.41 -0.31 -10.49
C ALA A 104 11.92 -0.62 -10.56
N GLU A 105 12.31 -1.85 -10.23
CA GLU A 105 13.71 -2.30 -10.36
C GLU A 105 14.14 -2.34 -11.83
N LYS A 106 13.31 -2.90 -12.73
CA LYS A 106 13.59 -2.87 -14.17
C LYS A 106 13.73 -1.45 -14.73
N GLU A 107 12.89 -0.53 -14.27
CA GLU A 107 12.94 0.88 -14.66
C GLU A 107 14.21 1.56 -14.13
N LEU A 108 14.66 1.20 -12.93
CA LEU A 108 15.89 1.69 -12.33
C LEU A 108 17.10 1.19 -13.11
N ASP A 109 17.21 -0.12 -13.33
CA ASP A 109 18.30 -0.75 -14.08
C ASP A 109 18.44 -0.13 -15.47
N TYR A 110 17.33 0.11 -16.16
CA TYR A 110 17.32 0.78 -17.46
C TYR A 110 17.85 2.21 -17.39
N LEU A 111 17.43 3.00 -16.41
CA LEU A 111 17.93 4.37 -16.27
C LEU A 111 19.40 4.42 -15.90
N GLU A 112 19.89 3.46 -15.13
CA GLU A 112 21.30 3.33 -14.79
C GLU A 112 22.14 2.96 -16.03
N SER A 113 21.63 2.06 -16.93
CA SER A 113 22.32 1.75 -18.19
C SER A 113 22.42 2.97 -19.10
N ILE A 114 21.35 3.75 -19.23
CA ILE A 114 21.37 4.99 -20.02
C ILE A 114 22.38 6.01 -19.46
N ILE A 115 22.50 6.11 -18.13
CA ILE A 115 23.50 7.01 -17.53
C ILE A 115 24.92 6.51 -17.85
N TYR A 116 25.16 5.22 -17.73
CA TYR A 116 26.43 4.62 -18.06
C TYR A 116 26.83 4.87 -19.54
N GLU A 117 25.89 4.73 -20.48
CA GLU A 117 26.08 5.00 -21.89
C GLU A 117 26.38 6.49 -22.15
N LEU A 118 25.64 7.39 -21.51
CA LEU A 118 25.86 8.83 -21.58
C LEU A 118 27.25 9.25 -21.06
N ASP A 119 27.72 8.61 -19.99
CA ASP A 119 29.03 8.89 -19.40
C ASP A 119 30.19 8.36 -20.27
N ASN A 120 29.94 7.33 -21.09
CA ASN A 120 30.90 6.72 -21.99
C ASN A 120 30.79 7.22 -23.46
N ALA A 121 29.82 8.04 -23.79
CA ALA A 121 29.62 8.58 -25.12
C ALA A 121 30.83 9.47 -25.52
N THR A 122 31.44 9.16 -26.65
CA THR A 122 32.63 9.84 -27.16
C THR A 122 32.39 10.64 -28.43
N SER A 123 31.26 10.41 -29.09
CA SER A 123 30.87 11.06 -30.35
C SER A 123 29.46 11.64 -30.29
N ILE A 124 29.14 12.50 -31.25
CA ILE A 124 27.77 13.03 -31.41
C ILE A 124 26.83 11.89 -31.84
N SER A 125 27.31 10.94 -32.64
CA SER A 125 26.51 9.78 -33.07
C SER A 125 26.05 8.92 -31.88
N ASP A 126 26.93 8.69 -30.88
CA ASP A 126 26.58 7.94 -29.66
C ASP A 126 25.44 8.63 -28.92
N LEU A 127 25.47 9.97 -28.82
CA LEU A 127 24.43 10.75 -28.18
C LEU A 127 23.09 10.72 -28.92
N GLU A 128 23.14 10.69 -30.27
CA GLU A 128 21.93 10.58 -31.12
C GLU A 128 21.29 9.20 -30.99
N GLU A 129 22.08 8.14 -30.91
CA GLU A 129 21.58 6.78 -30.64
C GLU A 129 20.89 6.67 -29.28
N ILE A 130 21.50 7.18 -28.21
CA ILE A 130 20.94 7.20 -26.88
C ILE A 130 19.64 8.03 -26.82
N ASP A 131 19.57 9.18 -27.49
CA ASP A 131 18.37 10.01 -27.55
C ASP A 131 17.23 9.31 -28.29
N SER A 132 17.55 8.60 -29.38
CA SER A 132 16.56 7.77 -30.09
C SER A 132 16.02 6.64 -29.20
N GLU A 133 16.89 5.92 -28.50
CA GLU A 133 16.49 4.85 -27.58
C GLU A 133 15.58 5.35 -26.46
N ILE A 134 15.95 6.45 -25.81
CA ILE A 134 15.12 7.09 -24.78
C ILE A 134 13.76 7.48 -25.33
N SER A 135 13.73 8.01 -26.57
CA SER A 135 12.50 8.45 -27.23
C SER A 135 11.56 7.31 -27.59
N GLU A 136 12.09 6.13 -27.87
CA GLU A 136 11.31 4.93 -28.22
C GLU A 136 10.86 4.16 -26.98
N ASN A 137 11.58 4.23 -25.87
CA ASN A 137 11.32 3.41 -24.69
C ASN A 137 10.03 3.83 -23.96
N VAL A 138 9.10 2.90 -23.89
CA VAL A 138 7.78 3.09 -23.23
C VAL A 138 7.91 3.29 -21.71
N LEU A 139 8.90 2.67 -21.07
CA LEU A 139 9.13 2.81 -19.63
C LEU A 139 9.50 4.25 -19.27
N PHE A 140 10.38 4.87 -20.05
CA PHE A 140 10.77 6.26 -19.85
C PHE A 140 9.59 7.22 -20.06
N LYS A 141 8.75 6.99 -21.09
CA LYS A 141 7.55 7.79 -21.34
C LYS A 141 6.58 7.76 -20.16
N ASN A 142 6.36 6.60 -19.54
CA ASN A 142 5.48 6.45 -18.39
C ASN A 142 6.00 7.19 -17.15
N THR A 143 7.30 7.19 -16.91
CA THR A 143 7.93 7.89 -15.78
C THR A 143 7.85 9.41 -15.92
N VAL A 144 8.00 9.92 -17.13
CA VAL A 144 7.90 11.35 -17.43
C VAL A 144 6.45 11.83 -17.40
N GLN A 145 5.51 11.08 -17.98
CA GLN A 145 4.08 11.46 -18.04
C GLN A 145 3.40 11.43 -16.68
N SER A 146 3.77 10.52 -15.76
CA SER A 146 3.19 10.48 -14.41
C SER A 146 3.46 11.76 -13.60
N SER A 147 4.41 12.61 -14.03
CA SER A 147 4.68 13.92 -13.43
C SER A 147 3.71 15.02 -13.87
N ASN A 148 3.11 14.90 -15.05
CA ASN A 148 2.20 15.93 -15.59
C ASN A 148 0.74 15.74 -15.15
N VAL A 149 0.33 14.51 -14.78
CA VAL A 149 -1.06 14.20 -14.39
C VAL A 149 -1.41 14.72 -12.98
N LYS A 150 -0.41 14.98 -12.11
CA LYS A 150 -0.67 15.49 -10.75
C LYS A 150 -1.04 16.98 -10.70
N LYS A 151 -0.85 17.76 -11.76
CA LYS A 151 -1.20 19.21 -11.78
C LYS A 151 -2.66 19.51 -12.09
N ASN A 152 -3.45 18.56 -12.63
CA ASN A 152 -4.82 18.81 -13.06
C ASN A 152 -5.92 18.18 -12.21
N LYS A 153 -5.62 17.67 -11.01
CA LYS A 153 -6.63 17.09 -10.09
C LYS A 153 -7.04 17.99 -8.92
N ILE A 154 -6.78 19.29 -9.03
CA ILE A 154 -7.34 20.26 -8.07
C ILE A 154 -8.49 20.98 -8.79
N ASN A 155 -9.69 20.63 -8.44
CA ASN A 155 -11.01 21.24 -8.65
C ASN A 155 -12.01 20.34 -9.39
N LYS A 156 -12.38 19.19 -8.77
CA LYS A 156 -13.78 18.75 -8.83
C LYS A 156 -14.41 19.09 -7.49
N ARG A 157 -15.11 20.24 -7.45
CA ARG A 157 -16.05 20.58 -6.39
C ARG A 157 -17.01 19.39 -6.27
N LYS A 158 -17.14 18.87 -5.05
CA LYS A 158 -18.23 17.96 -4.69
C LYS A 158 -19.51 18.75 -4.95
N VAL A 159 -20.25 18.36 -5.97
CA VAL A 159 -21.65 18.73 -6.09
C VAL A 159 -22.33 17.97 -4.94
N HIS A 160 -22.88 18.70 -4.02
CA HIS A 160 -23.73 18.18 -2.97
C HIS A 160 -25.02 17.78 -3.67
N ASP A 161 -25.21 16.47 -3.88
CA ASP A 161 -26.53 15.96 -4.22
C ASP A 161 -27.39 16.15 -2.97
N GLU A 162 -28.24 17.15 -3.00
CA GLU A 162 -29.35 17.30 -2.06
C GLU A 162 -30.28 16.12 -2.28
N TYR A 163 -30.31 15.22 -1.31
CA TYR A 163 -31.21 14.10 -1.25
C TYR A 163 -32.60 14.65 -0.88
N GLU A 164 -33.48 14.87 -1.87
CA GLU A 164 -34.87 15.10 -1.62
C GLU A 164 -35.54 13.81 -1.16
N PRO A 165 -36.14 13.74 0.04
CA PRO A 165 -36.85 12.54 0.48
C PRO A 165 -38.10 12.35 -0.39
N ILE A 166 -38.25 11.16 -0.92
CA ILE A 166 -39.45 10.74 -1.64
C ILE A 166 -40.60 10.65 -0.65
N THR A 167 -41.54 11.61 -0.68
CA THR A 167 -42.79 11.57 0.08
C THR A 167 -43.80 10.70 -0.64
N TYR A 168 -44.19 9.57 -0.07
CA TYR A 168 -45.33 8.78 -0.51
C TYR A 168 -46.60 9.36 0.11
N ASN A 169 -47.50 9.89 -0.73
CA ASN A 169 -48.89 10.16 -0.35
C ASN A 169 -49.65 8.84 -0.33
N ILE A 170 -49.96 8.35 0.85
CA ILE A 170 -50.94 7.26 1.03
C ILE A 170 -52.31 7.94 1.22
N ASP A 171 -53.07 8.02 0.15
CA ASP A 171 -54.48 8.42 0.23
C ASP A 171 -55.28 7.38 1.00
N GLY A 172 -55.92 7.87 2.07
CA GLY A 172 -57.08 7.25 2.67
C GLY A 172 -56.89 6.40 3.92
N PHE A 173 -56.73 7.08 5.07
CA PHE A 173 -57.35 6.62 6.34
C PHE A 173 -57.71 7.85 7.16
N THR A 174 -59.01 8.13 7.22
CA THR A 174 -59.66 8.88 8.30
C THR A 174 -59.75 8.04 9.52
#